data_8c9896d297a609862877ee2afc106b35
#
_entry.id   8c9896d297a609862877ee2afc106b35
#
_cell.length_a   1.000
_cell.length_b   1.000
_cell.length_c   1.000
_cell.angle_alpha   90.00
_cell.angle_beta   90.00
_cell.angle_gamma   90.00
#
_symmetry.space_group_name_H-M   'P 1'
#
loop_
_entity.id
_entity.type
_entity.pdbx_description
1 polymer ?
#
loop_
_entity_poly.entity_id
_entity_poly.type
_entity_poly.pdbx_seq_one_letter_code
_entity_poly.pdbx_strand_id
1 'polypeptide(L)'
;MGDRVSAVGEGTSLWDRKVRAGQRLIIGIAGPSVDDDLRRLIKEIRPAGFILFQRKIESPEQVLELNRELASLVDRAYPALLSVDQEGGRVQRIREPAVVWPAMRDVGRAKE
;
A
#
# COMPACT_ATOMS: atom_id res chain seq x y z
N MET A 1 -35.58 -27.36 -13.28
CA MET A 1 -34.62 -26.78 -12.29
C MET A 1 -33.29 -27.37 -12.57
N GLY A 2 -32.51 -26.65 -13.34
CA GLY A 2 -31.17 -27.10 -13.78
C GLY A 2 -30.12 -26.68 -12.78
N ASP A 3 -29.54 -27.62 -12.08
CA ASP A 3 -28.30 -27.47 -11.35
C ASP A 3 -27.20 -27.12 -12.31
N ARG A 4 -26.80 -25.87 -12.33
CA ARG A 4 -25.51 -25.47 -12.91
C ARG A 4 -24.46 -25.42 -11.83
N VAL A 5 -24.00 -26.58 -11.45
CA VAL A 5 -22.67 -26.70 -10.91
C VAL A 5 -21.73 -26.55 -12.11
N SER A 6 -21.41 -25.31 -12.44
CA SER A 6 -20.47 -24.99 -13.52
C SER A 6 -19.06 -25.20 -13.03
N ALA A 7 -18.41 -26.20 -13.60
CA ALA A 7 -17.01 -26.24 -14.02
C ALA A 7 -15.98 -25.64 -13.07
N VAL A 8 -15.63 -26.39 -12.08
CA VAL A 8 -14.25 -26.40 -11.57
C VAL A 8 -13.40 -27.07 -12.65
N GLY A 9 -12.68 -26.31 -13.45
CA GLY A 9 -11.83 -26.98 -14.42
C GLY A 9 -11.27 -26.16 -15.58
N GLU A 10 -11.34 -24.82 -15.58
CA GLU A 10 -10.52 -24.04 -16.51
C GLU A 10 -9.26 -23.57 -15.78
N GLY A 11 -8.12 -24.03 -16.24
CA GLY A 11 -6.83 -23.70 -15.67
C GLY A 11 -6.66 -22.19 -15.56
N THR A 12 -6.30 -21.71 -14.37
CA THR A 12 -6.07 -20.29 -14.06
C THR A 12 -5.19 -19.69 -15.15
N SER A 13 -5.68 -18.70 -15.88
CA SER A 13 -4.95 -18.07 -16.97
C SER A 13 -3.62 -17.47 -16.48
N LEU A 14 -2.67 -17.25 -17.38
CA LEU A 14 -1.40 -16.56 -17.03
C LEU A 14 -1.68 -15.18 -16.47
N TRP A 15 -2.72 -14.50 -16.96
CA TRP A 15 -3.18 -13.22 -16.46
C TRP A 15 -3.65 -13.31 -15.01
N ASP A 16 -4.48 -14.26 -14.67
CA ASP A 16 -4.98 -14.46 -13.31
C ASP A 16 -3.83 -14.77 -12.34
N ARG A 17 -2.86 -15.56 -12.78
CA ARG A 17 -1.65 -15.86 -11.98
C ARG A 17 -0.82 -14.60 -11.72
N LYS A 18 -0.63 -13.73 -12.72
CA LYS A 18 0.07 -12.46 -12.55
C LYS A 18 -0.65 -11.54 -11.57
N VAL A 19 -1.95 -11.37 -11.71
CA VAL A 19 -2.76 -10.56 -10.81
C VAL A 19 -2.69 -11.09 -9.38
N ARG A 20 -2.85 -12.39 -9.19
CA ARG A 20 -2.76 -13.03 -7.87
C ARG A 20 -1.38 -12.89 -7.24
N ALA A 21 -0.32 -12.92 -8.04
CA ALA A 21 1.04 -12.67 -7.56
C ALA A 21 1.20 -11.21 -7.14
N GLY A 22 0.75 -10.26 -7.95
CA GLY A 22 0.78 -8.83 -7.63
C GLY A 22 0.02 -8.50 -6.36
N GLN A 23 -1.14 -9.12 -6.14
CA GLN A 23 -1.95 -8.95 -4.94
C GLN A 23 -1.31 -9.51 -3.64
N ARG A 24 -0.13 -10.05 -3.70
CA ARG A 24 0.70 -10.45 -2.55
C ARG A 24 1.84 -9.49 -2.26
N LEU A 25 1.95 -8.41 -3.04
CA LEU A 25 3.06 -7.46 -2.95
C LEU A 25 2.57 -6.12 -2.42
N ILE A 26 3.29 -5.58 -1.46
CA ILE A 26 3.26 -4.17 -1.07
C ILE A 26 4.59 -3.59 -1.54
N ILE A 27 4.56 -2.56 -2.37
CA ILE A 27 5.77 -2.00 -2.98
C ILE A 27 6.07 -0.60 -2.41
N GLY A 28 7.35 -0.33 -2.24
CA GLY A 28 7.84 1.02 -1.95
C GLY A 28 7.90 1.84 -3.23
N ILE A 29 7.58 3.13 -3.13
CA ILE A 29 7.64 4.04 -4.26
C ILE A 29 8.96 4.82 -4.32
N ALA A 30 9.41 5.17 -5.53
CA ALA A 30 10.70 5.80 -5.73
C ALA A 30 10.73 7.32 -5.46
N GLY A 31 9.62 8.02 -5.55
CA GLY A 31 9.52 9.48 -5.42
C GLY A 31 8.38 9.94 -4.50
N PRO A 32 8.28 11.26 -4.23
CA PRO A 32 7.19 11.86 -3.47
C PRO A 32 5.89 12.00 -4.26
N SER A 33 5.93 11.70 -5.54
CA SER A 33 4.81 11.75 -6.48
C SER A 33 4.85 10.54 -7.42
N VAL A 34 3.76 10.32 -8.13
CA VAL A 34 3.66 9.25 -9.12
C VAL A 34 4.19 9.73 -10.46
N ASP A 35 5.27 9.14 -10.93
CA ASP A 35 5.81 9.33 -12.28
C ASP A 35 5.29 8.27 -13.27
N ASP A 36 5.66 8.43 -14.54
CA ASP A 36 5.20 7.53 -15.60
C ASP A 36 5.78 6.11 -15.47
N ASP A 37 6.99 5.98 -14.92
CA ASP A 37 7.60 4.67 -14.69
C ASP A 37 6.87 3.92 -13.59
N LEU A 38 6.52 4.60 -12.50
CA LEU A 38 5.72 4.03 -11.43
C LEU A 38 4.32 3.66 -11.92
N ARG A 39 3.68 4.52 -12.75
CA ARG A 39 2.37 4.20 -13.35
C ARG A 39 2.41 2.92 -14.18
N ARG A 40 3.44 2.76 -15.00
CA ARG A 40 3.65 1.55 -15.81
C ARG A 40 3.86 0.33 -14.94
N LEU A 41 4.69 0.45 -13.91
CA LEU A 41 4.99 -0.62 -12.97
C LEU A 41 3.73 -1.08 -12.21
N ILE A 42 2.94 -0.14 -11.70
CA ILE A 42 1.68 -0.44 -11.00
C ILE A 42 0.71 -1.19 -11.93
N LYS A 43 0.59 -0.73 -13.16
CA LYS A 43 -0.29 -1.36 -14.15
C LYS A 43 0.14 -2.78 -14.51
N GLU A 44 1.44 -3.03 -14.54
CA GLU A 44 1.99 -4.35 -14.86
C GLU A 44 1.91 -5.30 -13.67
N ILE A 45 2.33 -4.87 -12.49
CA ILE A 45 2.42 -5.71 -11.28
C ILE A 45 1.05 -5.85 -10.61
N ARG A 46 0.24 -4.79 -10.60
CA ARG A 46 -1.05 -4.71 -9.88
C ARG A 46 -0.89 -5.06 -8.40
N PRO A 47 -0.06 -4.32 -7.64
CA PRO A 47 0.26 -4.65 -6.25
C PRO A 47 -0.97 -4.52 -5.34
N ALA A 48 -0.94 -5.23 -4.21
CA ALA A 48 -1.96 -5.10 -3.18
C ALA A 48 -1.89 -3.74 -2.46
N GLY A 49 -0.73 -3.10 -2.45
CA GLY A 49 -0.58 -1.83 -1.77
C GLY A 49 0.79 -1.20 -1.92
N PHE A 50 0.96 -0.13 -1.16
CA PHE A 50 2.14 0.73 -1.19
C PHE A 50 2.62 1.02 0.22
N ILE A 51 3.94 1.16 0.39
CA ILE A 51 4.54 1.62 1.64
C ILE A 51 5.32 2.91 1.41
N LEU A 52 5.09 3.90 2.28
CA LEU A 52 5.75 5.20 2.24
C LEU A 52 6.94 5.22 3.19
N PHE A 53 8.08 5.69 2.71
CA PHE A 53 9.28 5.93 3.50
C PHE A 53 9.46 7.43 3.77
N GLN A 54 10.12 7.78 4.87
CA GLN A 54 10.28 9.16 5.35
C GLN A 54 10.73 10.15 4.25
N ARG A 55 11.66 9.76 3.40
CA ARG A 55 12.17 10.60 2.30
C ARG A 55 11.12 10.93 1.22
N LYS A 56 9.93 10.33 1.31
CA LYS A 56 8.81 10.52 0.39
C LYS A 56 7.66 11.31 1.01
N ILE A 57 7.83 11.71 2.26
CA ILE A 57 6.84 12.44 3.04
C ILE A 57 7.35 13.87 3.22
N GLU A 58 6.68 14.82 2.60
CA GLU A 58 7.01 16.25 2.64
C GLU A 58 6.03 17.02 3.53
N SER A 59 4.74 16.71 3.41
CA SER A 59 3.66 17.30 4.21
C SER A 59 2.47 16.35 4.27
N PRO A 60 1.54 16.53 5.23
CA PRO A 60 0.30 15.75 5.28
C PRO A 60 -0.53 15.89 4.01
N GLU A 61 -0.58 17.07 3.43
CA GLU A 61 -1.32 17.37 2.19
C GLU A 61 -0.72 16.62 1.01
N GLN A 62 0.61 16.63 0.88
CA GLN A 62 1.32 15.88 -0.16
C GLN A 62 1.06 14.36 -0.01
N VAL A 63 1.09 13.82 1.20
CA VAL A 63 0.79 12.40 1.47
C VAL A 63 -0.65 12.07 1.08
N LEU A 64 -1.61 12.94 1.40
CA LEU A 64 -3.01 12.74 1.04
C LEU A 64 -3.19 12.68 -0.48
N GLU A 65 -2.57 13.60 -1.21
CA GLU A 65 -2.63 13.66 -2.68
C GLU A 65 -2.00 12.42 -3.31
N LEU A 66 -0.80 12.05 -2.85
CA LEU A 66 -0.10 10.84 -3.26
C LEU A 66 -0.94 9.58 -3.03
N ASN A 67 -1.54 9.46 -1.87
CA ASN A 67 -2.40 8.32 -1.53
C ASN A 67 -3.64 8.23 -2.42
N ARG A 68 -4.26 9.36 -2.74
CA ARG A 68 -5.41 9.43 -3.65
C ARG A 68 -5.00 8.98 -5.06
N GLU A 69 -3.87 9.46 -5.53
CA GLU A 69 -3.36 9.10 -6.84
C GLU A 69 -3.02 7.61 -6.92
N LEU A 70 -2.27 7.07 -5.95
CA LEU A 70 -1.95 5.65 -5.87
C LEU A 70 -3.20 4.76 -5.82
N ALA A 71 -4.20 5.15 -5.01
CA ALA A 71 -5.47 4.44 -4.92
C ALA A 71 -6.24 4.46 -6.24
N SER A 72 -6.11 5.51 -7.05
CA SER A 72 -6.76 5.62 -8.36
C SER A 72 -6.15 4.71 -9.43
N LEU A 73 -4.92 4.26 -9.24
CA LEU A 73 -4.20 3.43 -10.20
C LEU A 73 -4.43 1.93 -10.03
N VAL A 74 -5.06 1.52 -8.92
CA VAL A 74 -5.41 0.12 -8.66
C VAL A 74 -6.87 -0.16 -9.01
N ASP A 75 -7.19 -1.43 -9.16
CA ASP A 75 -8.56 -1.87 -9.43
C ASP A 75 -9.45 -1.61 -8.21
N ARG A 76 -10.64 -1.06 -8.43
CA ARG A 76 -11.61 -0.81 -7.35
C ARG A 76 -12.11 -2.08 -6.67
N ALA A 77 -12.05 -3.22 -7.36
CA ALA A 77 -12.38 -4.52 -6.78
C ALA A 77 -11.35 -4.95 -5.72
N TYR A 78 -10.14 -4.39 -5.77
CA TYR A 78 -9.04 -4.66 -4.85
C TYR A 78 -8.46 -3.34 -4.35
N PRO A 79 -9.08 -2.67 -3.37
CA PRO A 79 -8.61 -1.38 -2.86
C PRO A 79 -7.17 -1.48 -2.34
N ALA A 80 -6.35 -0.49 -2.66
CA ALA A 80 -4.96 -0.47 -2.24
C ALA A 80 -4.80 -0.40 -0.71
N LEU A 81 -3.89 -1.19 -0.19
CA LEU A 81 -3.36 -1.02 1.16
C LEU A 81 -2.32 0.10 1.14
N LEU A 82 -2.55 1.14 1.91
CA LEU A 82 -1.61 2.24 2.08
C LEU A 82 -0.98 2.13 3.47
N SER A 83 0.32 2.01 3.52
CA SER A 83 1.04 1.72 4.76
C SER A 83 2.25 2.62 4.96
N VAL A 84 2.65 2.75 6.20
CA VAL A 84 3.80 3.53 6.64
C VAL A 84 4.36 2.94 7.93
N ASP A 85 5.67 3.01 8.12
CA ASP A 85 6.31 2.65 9.39
C ASP A 85 6.09 3.78 10.40
N GLN A 86 5.26 3.54 11.40
CA GLN A 86 4.90 4.50 12.44
C GLN A 86 5.04 3.85 13.82
N GLU A 87 6.28 3.55 14.21
CA GLU A 87 6.59 2.80 15.43
C GLU A 87 6.79 3.72 16.66
N GLY A 88 6.91 5.03 16.44
CA GLY A 88 7.36 5.99 17.43
C GLY A 88 8.89 6.05 17.58
N GLY A 89 9.40 6.98 18.37
CA GLY A 89 10.84 7.19 18.51
C GLY A 89 11.53 7.53 17.20
N ARG A 90 12.55 6.77 16.82
CA ARG A 90 13.31 6.99 15.58
C ARG A 90 12.59 6.55 14.31
N VAL A 91 11.67 5.60 14.44
CA VAL A 91 10.89 5.08 13.32
C VAL A 91 9.48 5.65 13.37
N GLN A 92 9.38 6.90 13.00
CA GLN A 92 8.13 7.62 12.84
C GLN A 92 8.22 8.53 11.62
N ARG A 93 7.48 8.19 10.56
CA ARG A 93 7.58 8.85 9.25
C ARG A 93 6.71 10.08 9.16
N ILE A 94 5.51 10.02 9.72
CA ILE A 94 4.58 11.15 9.81
C ILE A 94 4.77 11.80 11.19
N ARG A 95 5.31 13.00 11.18
CA ARG A 95 5.56 13.80 12.37
C ARG A 95 4.56 14.96 12.43
N GLU A 96 4.81 15.96 13.25
CA GLU A 96 3.92 17.12 13.37
C GLU A 96 3.32 17.57 12.02
N PRO A 97 2.02 17.87 11.98
CA PRO A 97 1.11 18.02 13.12
C PRO A 97 0.49 16.70 13.67
N ALA A 98 0.90 15.52 13.17
CA ALA A 98 0.48 14.27 13.78
C ALA A 98 1.16 14.06 15.15
N VAL A 99 0.55 13.22 15.98
CA VAL A 99 1.11 12.91 17.31
C VAL A 99 2.46 12.22 17.15
N VAL A 100 3.47 12.78 17.81
CA VAL A 100 4.80 12.18 17.89
C VAL A 100 4.88 11.29 19.12
N TRP A 101 5.04 9.98 18.90
CA TRP A 101 5.09 8.97 19.94
C TRP A 101 6.52 8.64 20.35
N PRO A 102 6.78 8.36 21.64
CA PRO A 102 8.02 7.71 22.05
C PRO A 102 8.10 6.29 21.46
N ALA A 103 9.28 5.68 21.56
CA ALA A 103 9.42 4.28 21.14
C ALA A 103 8.45 3.38 21.93
N MET A 104 7.86 2.39 21.28
CA MET A 104 6.86 1.50 21.92
C MET A 104 7.41 0.78 23.16
N ARG A 105 8.71 0.51 23.19
CA ARG A 105 9.38 0.01 24.41
C ARG A 105 9.22 0.94 25.62
N ASP A 106 9.32 2.24 25.39
CA ASP A 106 9.22 3.24 26.47
C ASP A 106 7.76 3.39 26.90
N VAL A 107 6.83 3.32 25.95
CA VAL A 107 5.39 3.25 26.26
C VAL A 107 5.07 2.02 27.13
N GLY A 108 5.59 0.86 26.77
CA GLY A 108 5.38 -0.36 27.54
C GLY A 108 6.04 -0.36 28.93
N ARG A 109 6.99 0.54 29.17
CA ARG A 109 7.63 0.71 30.49
C ARG A 109 7.02 1.83 31.32
N ALA A 110 6.17 2.68 30.72
CA ALA A 110 5.49 3.74 31.45
C ALA A 110 4.58 3.11 32.53
N LYS A 111 4.76 3.57 33.75
CA LYS A 111 3.83 3.24 34.83
C LYS A 111 2.64 4.19 34.73
N GLU A 112 1.46 3.68 34.97
CA GLU A 112 0.25 4.49 35.13
C GLU A 112 0.38 5.52 36.24
#